data_14f85cc105c0697d736ee24eab4b0f22
#
_entry.id   14f85cc105c0697d736ee24eab4b0f22
#
_cell.length_a   1.000
_cell.length_b   1.000
_cell.length_c   1.000
_cell.angle_alpha   90.00
_cell.angle_beta   90.00
_cell.angle_gamma   90.00
#
_symmetry.space_group_name_H-M   'P 1'
#
loop_
_entity.id
_entity.type
_entity.pdbx_description
1 polymer ?
#
loop_
_entity_poly.entity_id
_entity_poly.type
_entity_poly.pdbx_seq_one_letter_code
_entity_poly.pdbx_strand_id
1 'polypeptide(L)'
;AASDVYKRQPYEEQYGHAIPVFVAGGVYTGADMAHFTKLGAAGVQLATRFIPTYECDASQTYKDVLLAAKPEDVRIIHSPVGMPGRALNTPLVQALAEGKRFPPKHCARCLKTCDPAAVPYCITHALIEAVKGNVEEGLFFCGENVGRLDRMRTVRELMDELVTEWRQNL
;
A
#
# COMPACT_ATOMS: atom_id res chain seq x y z
N ALA A 1 8.25 9.79 -8.83
CA ALA A 1 8.59 10.29 -7.48
C ALA A 1 9.77 11.27 -7.51
N ALA A 2 10.94 10.90 -8.08
CA ALA A 2 12.09 11.81 -8.13
C ALA A 2 11.79 13.12 -8.88
N SER A 3 11.07 13.05 -10.00
CA SER A 3 10.69 14.25 -10.78
C SER A 3 9.78 15.22 -10.01
N ASP A 4 8.98 14.72 -9.06
CA ASP A 4 8.02 15.55 -8.33
C ASP A 4 8.72 16.46 -7.31
N VAL A 5 9.88 16.02 -6.80
CA VAL A 5 10.72 16.83 -5.93
C VAL A 5 11.19 18.10 -6.65
N TYR A 6 11.49 18.02 -7.95
CA TYR A 6 11.90 19.18 -8.74
C TYR A 6 10.71 20.03 -9.20
N LYS A 7 9.56 19.42 -9.47
CA LYS A 7 8.35 20.14 -9.92
C LYS A 7 7.79 21.12 -8.89
N ARG A 8 8.17 21.01 -7.62
CA ARG A 8 7.73 21.90 -6.55
C ARG A 8 8.39 23.29 -6.65
N GLN A 9 9.61 23.40 -7.18
CA GLN A 9 10.42 24.62 -7.15
C GLN A 9 9.68 25.88 -7.66
N PRO A 10 8.97 25.87 -8.82
CA PRO A 10 8.22 27.04 -9.27
C PRO A 10 7.12 27.47 -8.29
N TYR A 11 6.54 26.53 -7.55
CA TYR A 11 5.52 26.83 -6.53
C TYR A 11 6.14 27.40 -5.26
N GLU A 12 7.32 26.93 -4.85
CA GLU A 12 8.06 27.49 -3.74
C GLU A 12 8.46 28.96 -4.01
N GLU A 13 8.90 29.25 -5.23
CA GLU A 13 9.18 30.62 -5.68
C GLU A 13 7.91 31.48 -5.68
N GLN A 14 6.78 30.94 -6.19
CA GLN A 14 5.51 31.65 -6.27
C GLN A 14 4.94 31.96 -4.87
N TYR A 15 5.04 31.05 -3.92
CA TYR A 15 4.42 31.19 -2.60
C TYR A 15 5.40 31.68 -1.52
N GLY A 16 6.70 31.78 -1.82
CA GLY A 16 7.72 32.31 -0.91
C GLY A 16 8.02 31.42 0.31
N HIS A 17 7.69 30.12 0.25
CA HIS A 17 7.99 29.16 1.30
C HIS A 17 8.25 27.77 0.75
N ALA A 18 8.99 26.95 1.53
CA ALA A 18 9.27 25.56 1.19
C ALA A 18 7.99 24.71 1.22
N ILE A 19 7.83 23.85 0.20
CA ILE A 19 6.74 22.88 0.08
C ILE A 19 7.31 21.49 0.32
N PRO A 20 7.02 20.81 1.45
CA PRO A 20 7.56 19.51 1.73
C PRO A 20 6.95 18.45 0.81
N VAL A 21 7.80 17.66 0.15
CA VAL A 21 7.37 16.53 -0.70
C VAL A 21 7.71 15.22 0.00
N PHE A 22 6.70 14.36 0.15
CA PHE A 22 6.85 13.01 0.69
C PHE A 22 6.73 11.99 -0.43
N VAL A 23 7.66 11.02 -0.45
CA VAL A 23 7.69 9.97 -1.47
C VAL A 23 6.99 8.72 -0.93
N ALA A 24 6.03 8.19 -1.70
CA ALA A 24 5.29 6.97 -1.40
C ALA A 24 5.41 5.96 -2.53
N GLY A 25 5.49 4.68 -2.17
CA GLY A 25 5.62 3.57 -3.11
C GLY A 25 7.07 3.31 -3.56
N GLY A 26 7.44 2.04 -3.61
CA GLY A 26 8.78 1.61 -4.00
C GLY A 26 9.85 1.74 -2.91
N VAL A 27 9.59 2.44 -1.82
CA VAL A 27 10.50 2.57 -0.67
C VAL A 27 10.37 1.35 0.22
N TYR A 28 11.49 0.70 0.54
CA TYR A 28 11.53 -0.50 1.37
C TYR A 28 12.59 -0.46 2.47
N THR A 29 13.79 0.05 2.18
CA THR A 29 14.95 0.10 3.10
C THR A 29 15.24 1.53 3.57
N GLY A 30 16.07 1.66 4.60
CA GLY A 30 16.62 2.95 4.99
C GLY A 30 17.55 3.54 3.92
N ALA A 31 18.21 2.71 3.12
CA ALA A 31 18.97 3.16 1.95
C ALA A 31 18.08 3.82 0.89
N ASP A 32 16.88 3.24 0.62
CA ASP A 32 15.90 3.88 -0.27
C ASP A 32 15.46 5.24 0.31
N MET A 33 15.23 5.32 1.64
CA MET A 33 14.91 6.57 2.31
C MET A 33 16.01 7.61 2.13
N ALA A 34 17.28 7.23 2.31
CA ALA A 34 18.44 8.11 2.14
C ALA A 34 18.55 8.60 0.70
N HIS A 35 18.30 7.73 -0.28
CA HIS A 35 18.29 8.10 -1.69
C HIS A 35 17.30 9.24 -1.96
N PHE A 36 16.05 9.12 -1.51
CA PHE A 36 15.04 10.18 -1.70
C PHE A 36 15.32 11.43 -0.87
N THR A 37 15.91 11.29 0.32
CA THR A 37 16.36 12.43 1.12
C THR A 37 17.43 13.24 0.38
N LYS A 38 18.42 12.58 -0.24
CA LYS A 38 19.44 13.24 -1.07
C LYS A 38 18.88 13.95 -2.28
N LEU A 39 17.77 13.46 -2.83
CA LEU A 39 17.02 14.13 -3.90
C LEU A 39 16.18 15.31 -3.40
N GLY A 40 16.13 15.57 -2.09
CA GLY A 40 15.41 16.69 -1.49
C GLY A 40 13.98 16.37 -1.05
N ALA A 41 13.62 15.09 -0.92
CA ALA A 41 12.37 14.71 -0.28
C ALA A 41 12.41 15.04 1.23
N ALA A 42 11.29 15.55 1.75
CA ALA A 42 11.12 15.84 3.18
C ALA A 42 10.86 14.57 4.02
N GLY A 43 10.42 13.50 3.38
CA GLY A 43 10.18 12.22 4.02
C GLY A 43 9.65 11.16 3.06
N VAL A 44 9.36 9.98 3.61
CA VAL A 44 8.84 8.84 2.87
C VAL A 44 7.65 8.22 3.58
N GLN A 45 6.80 7.51 2.83
CA GLN A 45 5.69 6.74 3.37
C GLN A 45 5.88 5.26 3.03
N LEU A 46 5.85 4.42 4.05
CA LEU A 46 5.87 2.96 3.93
C LEU A 46 4.61 2.38 4.56
N ALA A 47 4.07 1.31 3.98
CA ALA A 47 2.92 0.61 4.52
C ALA A 47 3.15 -0.91 4.61
N THR A 48 3.53 -1.56 3.51
CA THR A 48 3.59 -3.02 3.40
C THR A 48 4.45 -3.69 4.48
N ARG A 49 5.60 -3.09 4.86
CA ARG A 49 6.48 -3.61 5.93
C ARG A 49 5.85 -3.54 7.33
N PHE A 50 4.90 -2.63 7.54
CA PHE A 50 4.26 -2.44 8.85
C PHE A 50 3.06 -3.37 9.07
N ILE A 51 2.51 -4.01 8.02
CA ILE A 51 1.39 -4.94 8.16
C ILE A 51 1.83 -6.23 8.89
N PRO A 52 2.93 -6.93 8.53
CA PRO A 52 3.37 -8.10 9.26
C PRO A 52 4.17 -7.72 10.52
N THR A 53 3.63 -6.82 11.34
CA THR A 53 4.18 -6.50 12.67
C THR A 53 3.29 -7.07 13.77
N TYR A 54 3.86 -7.27 14.95
CA TYR A 54 3.11 -7.77 16.09
C TYR A 54 2.05 -6.79 16.58
N GLU A 55 2.28 -5.48 16.38
CA GLU A 55 1.39 -4.41 16.80
C GLU A 55 0.24 -4.11 15.81
N CYS A 56 0.32 -4.62 14.58
CA CYS A 56 -0.75 -4.44 13.60
C CYS A 56 -1.98 -5.29 13.95
N ASP A 57 -3.16 -4.70 13.93
CA ASP A 57 -4.44 -5.36 14.29
C ASP A 57 -4.99 -6.30 13.20
N ALA A 58 -4.36 -6.37 12.03
CA ALA A 58 -4.75 -7.32 10.99
C ALA A 58 -4.62 -8.77 11.51
N SER A 59 -5.51 -9.64 11.05
CA SER A 59 -5.47 -11.07 11.41
C SER A 59 -4.11 -11.69 11.09
N GLN A 60 -3.76 -12.77 11.82
CA GLN A 60 -2.54 -13.51 11.51
C GLN A 60 -2.53 -14.02 10.07
N THR A 61 -3.68 -14.47 9.55
CA THR A 61 -3.81 -14.90 8.16
C THR A 61 -3.44 -13.80 7.17
N TYR A 62 -3.82 -12.53 7.42
CA TYR A 62 -3.40 -11.41 6.56
C TYR A 62 -1.87 -11.30 6.51
N LYS A 63 -1.23 -11.35 7.68
CA LYS A 63 0.22 -11.26 7.81
C LYS A 63 0.94 -12.42 7.12
N ASP A 64 0.42 -13.64 7.30
CA ASP A 64 0.97 -14.86 6.69
C ASP A 64 0.86 -14.84 5.17
N VAL A 65 -0.26 -14.37 4.64
CA VAL A 65 -0.46 -14.21 3.18
C VAL A 65 0.55 -13.22 2.58
N LEU A 66 0.83 -12.12 3.28
CA LEU A 66 1.85 -11.17 2.82
C LEU A 66 3.27 -11.74 2.91
N LEU A 67 3.59 -12.47 4.00
CA LEU A 67 4.91 -13.10 4.17
C LEU A 67 5.18 -14.23 3.17
N ALA A 68 4.13 -14.91 2.72
CA ALA A 68 4.23 -15.96 1.71
C ALA A 68 4.24 -15.42 0.26
N ALA A 69 3.90 -14.14 0.08
CA ALA A 69 3.75 -13.55 -1.25
C ALA A 69 5.08 -13.42 -1.98
N LYS A 70 5.03 -13.66 -3.29
CA LYS A 70 6.14 -13.49 -4.22
C LYS A 70 5.91 -12.29 -5.13
N PRO A 71 6.95 -11.75 -5.79
CA PRO A 71 6.79 -10.65 -6.72
C PRO A 71 5.74 -10.91 -7.82
N GLU A 72 5.67 -12.14 -8.32
CA GLU A 72 4.72 -12.57 -9.35
C GLU A 72 3.26 -12.63 -8.87
N ASP A 73 3.01 -12.58 -7.57
CA ASP A 73 1.65 -12.56 -7.01
C ASP A 73 1.03 -11.16 -7.01
N VAL A 74 1.82 -10.13 -7.29
CA VAL A 74 1.32 -8.75 -7.30
C VAL A 74 0.59 -8.45 -8.59
N ARG A 75 -0.62 -7.88 -8.47
CA ARG A 75 -1.45 -7.44 -9.60
C ARG A 75 -1.85 -5.99 -9.45
N ILE A 76 -1.94 -5.29 -10.58
CA ILE A 76 -2.61 -4.00 -10.64
C ILE A 76 -4.10 -4.27 -10.88
N ILE A 77 -4.93 -3.78 -10.00
CA ILE A 77 -6.39 -3.95 -10.06
C ILE A 77 -7.08 -2.62 -10.36
N HIS A 78 -8.22 -2.69 -11.02
CA HIS A 78 -9.12 -1.56 -11.15
C HIS A 78 -9.97 -1.45 -9.89
N SER A 79 -9.74 -0.38 -9.13
CA SER A 79 -10.55 -0.09 -7.95
C SER A 79 -11.90 0.50 -8.35
N PRO A 80 -13.01 0.10 -7.71
CA PRO A 80 -14.33 0.72 -7.94
C PRO A 80 -14.40 2.19 -7.53
N VAL A 81 -13.36 2.71 -6.87
CA VAL A 81 -13.24 4.13 -6.51
C VAL A 81 -12.40 4.95 -7.51
N GLY A 82 -12.08 4.37 -8.68
CA GLY A 82 -11.51 5.10 -9.81
C GLY A 82 -9.98 5.16 -9.88
N MET A 83 -9.25 4.67 -8.87
CA MET A 83 -7.78 4.65 -8.89
C MET A 83 -7.25 3.22 -9.01
N PRO A 84 -6.19 2.96 -9.80
CA PRO A 84 -5.56 1.66 -9.81
C PRO A 84 -4.91 1.37 -8.44
N GLY A 85 -4.98 0.12 -8.01
CA GLY A 85 -4.34 -0.36 -6.78
C GLY A 85 -3.46 -1.57 -7.04
N ARG A 86 -2.48 -1.81 -6.16
CA ARG A 86 -1.71 -3.06 -6.15
C ARG A 86 -2.24 -3.97 -5.05
N ALA A 87 -2.55 -5.20 -5.41
CA ALA A 87 -3.03 -6.22 -4.49
C ALA A 87 -2.45 -7.59 -4.84
N LEU A 88 -2.53 -8.52 -3.90
CA LEU A 88 -2.17 -9.91 -4.14
C LEU A 88 -3.22 -10.59 -5.03
N ASN A 89 -2.77 -11.54 -5.85
CA ASN A 89 -3.57 -12.32 -6.78
C ASN A 89 -4.40 -13.40 -6.05
N THR A 90 -5.29 -12.95 -5.16
CA THR A 90 -6.22 -13.82 -4.42
C THR A 90 -7.36 -14.33 -5.31
N PRO A 91 -8.15 -15.34 -4.86
CA PRO A 91 -9.33 -15.82 -5.61
C PRO A 91 -10.28 -14.68 -6.01
N LEU A 92 -10.53 -13.70 -5.14
CA LEU A 92 -11.31 -12.50 -5.49
C LEU A 92 -10.71 -11.77 -6.70
N VAL A 93 -9.39 -11.48 -6.66
CA VAL A 93 -8.72 -10.71 -7.72
C VAL A 93 -8.72 -11.49 -9.05
N GLN A 94 -8.52 -12.81 -9.00
CA GLN A 94 -8.61 -13.69 -10.18
C GLN A 94 -10.02 -13.65 -10.78
N ALA A 95 -11.04 -13.83 -9.96
CA ALA A 95 -12.42 -13.81 -10.41
C ALA A 95 -12.84 -12.45 -11.01
N LEU A 96 -12.35 -11.34 -10.44
CA LEU A 96 -12.54 -10.00 -11.00
C LEU A 96 -11.86 -9.83 -12.36
N ALA A 97 -10.66 -10.39 -12.53
CA ALA A 97 -9.94 -10.39 -13.81
C ALA A 97 -10.68 -11.19 -14.90
N GLU A 98 -11.42 -12.23 -14.51
CA GLU A 98 -12.31 -13.01 -15.38
C GLU A 98 -13.65 -12.30 -15.68
N GLY A 99 -13.86 -11.09 -15.16
CA GLY A 99 -15.07 -10.31 -15.35
C GLY A 99 -16.24 -10.69 -14.42
N LYS A 100 -16.00 -11.53 -13.41
CA LYS A 100 -17.00 -11.85 -12.39
C LYS A 100 -17.29 -10.61 -11.54
N ARG A 101 -18.53 -10.51 -11.03
CA ARG A 101 -18.98 -9.38 -10.20
C ARG A 101 -19.45 -9.88 -8.84
N PHE A 102 -19.12 -9.10 -7.82
CA PHE A 102 -19.48 -9.34 -6.41
C PHE A 102 -20.16 -8.09 -5.83
N PRO A 103 -21.39 -7.76 -6.29
CA PRO A 103 -22.08 -6.57 -5.80
C PRO A 103 -22.34 -6.70 -4.30
N PRO A 104 -22.34 -5.58 -3.55
CA PRO A 104 -22.55 -5.62 -2.11
C PRO A 104 -23.97 -6.12 -1.77
N LYS A 105 -24.08 -7.09 -0.88
CA LYS A 105 -25.38 -7.54 -0.32
C LYS A 105 -26.02 -6.45 0.55
N HIS A 106 -25.20 -5.68 1.27
CA HIS A 106 -25.58 -4.55 2.08
C HIS A 106 -24.63 -3.38 1.79
N CYS A 107 -25.19 -2.23 1.43
CA CYS A 107 -24.41 -1.04 1.13
C CYS A 107 -24.46 -0.06 2.31
N ALA A 108 -23.31 0.27 2.89
CA ALA A 108 -23.17 1.25 3.97
C ALA A 108 -23.18 2.71 3.48
N ARG A 109 -23.33 2.95 2.16
CA ARG A 109 -23.28 4.28 1.54
C ARG A 109 -22.05 5.08 1.94
N CYS A 110 -20.90 4.42 2.03
CA CYS A 110 -19.63 4.98 2.50
C CYS A 110 -19.00 5.98 1.51
N LEU A 111 -19.36 5.91 0.22
CA LEU A 111 -18.82 6.77 -0.84
C LEU A 111 -19.96 7.42 -1.62
N LYS A 112 -19.93 8.75 -1.74
CA LYS A 112 -20.96 9.54 -2.41
C LYS A 112 -21.13 9.19 -3.91
N THR A 113 -20.03 8.88 -4.58
CA THR A 113 -19.97 8.62 -6.03
C THR A 113 -20.09 7.13 -6.39
N CYS A 114 -20.20 6.24 -5.41
CA CYS A 114 -20.31 4.80 -5.64
C CYS A 114 -21.76 4.42 -5.99
N ASP A 115 -21.93 3.77 -7.14
CA ASP A 115 -23.17 3.09 -7.48
C ASP A 115 -23.07 1.59 -7.18
N PRO A 116 -23.73 1.10 -6.11
CA PRO A 116 -23.67 -0.31 -5.70
C PRO A 116 -24.14 -1.30 -6.78
N ALA A 117 -25.00 -0.86 -7.70
CA ALA A 117 -25.49 -1.71 -8.79
C ALA A 117 -24.48 -1.82 -9.93
N ALA A 118 -23.66 -0.79 -10.14
CA ALA A 118 -22.69 -0.72 -11.25
C ALA A 118 -21.31 -1.26 -10.90
N VAL A 119 -20.86 -1.12 -9.63
CA VAL A 119 -19.49 -1.53 -9.24
C VAL A 119 -19.27 -3.04 -9.34
N PRO A 120 -18.08 -3.49 -9.74
CA PRO A 120 -17.76 -4.92 -9.82
C PRO A 120 -17.69 -5.61 -8.45
N TYR A 121 -17.34 -4.88 -7.40
CA TYR A 121 -17.32 -5.36 -6.01
C TYR A 121 -17.36 -4.18 -5.02
N CYS A 122 -17.69 -4.45 -3.78
CA CYS A 122 -17.65 -3.45 -2.70
C CYS A 122 -16.22 -3.41 -2.11
N ILE A 123 -15.47 -2.32 -2.33
CA ILE A 123 -14.11 -2.20 -1.81
C ILE A 123 -14.07 -2.23 -0.28
N THR A 124 -15.02 -1.58 0.39
CA THR A 124 -15.08 -1.58 1.87
C THR A 124 -15.28 -2.98 2.42
N HIS A 125 -16.18 -3.78 1.83
CA HIS A 125 -16.38 -5.18 2.22
C HIS A 125 -15.10 -5.99 2.01
N ALA A 126 -14.51 -5.91 0.83
CA ALA A 126 -13.30 -6.66 0.50
C ALA A 126 -12.09 -6.31 1.42
N LEU A 127 -11.95 -5.04 1.83
CA LEU A 127 -10.93 -4.63 2.80
C LEU A 127 -11.20 -5.16 4.20
N ILE A 128 -12.46 -5.16 4.64
CA ILE A 128 -12.86 -5.74 5.94
C ILE A 128 -12.58 -7.25 5.96
N GLU A 129 -12.96 -7.95 4.91
CA GLU A 129 -12.72 -9.40 4.80
C GLU A 129 -11.21 -9.73 4.78
N ALA A 130 -10.39 -8.91 4.12
CA ALA A 130 -8.94 -9.05 4.17
C ALA A 130 -8.40 -8.92 5.60
N VAL A 131 -8.80 -7.89 6.34
CA VAL A 131 -8.37 -7.69 7.75
C VAL A 131 -8.76 -8.85 8.64
N LYS A 132 -9.94 -9.46 8.41
CA LYS A 132 -10.41 -10.66 9.11
C LYS A 132 -9.63 -11.93 8.69
N GLY A 133 -8.91 -11.91 7.59
CA GLY A 133 -8.16 -13.05 7.05
C GLY A 133 -8.97 -13.96 6.11
N ASN A 134 -10.09 -13.49 5.59
CA ASN A 134 -10.84 -14.21 4.56
C ASN A 134 -10.13 -14.07 3.21
N VAL A 135 -9.35 -15.06 2.82
CA VAL A 135 -8.54 -15.04 1.59
C VAL A 135 -9.42 -15.12 0.33
N GLU A 136 -10.58 -15.73 0.43
CA GLU A 136 -11.49 -15.92 -0.71
C GLU A 136 -12.17 -14.62 -1.17
N GLU A 137 -12.58 -13.78 -0.21
CA GLU A 137 -13.32 -12.55 -0.48
C GLU A 137 -12.52 -11.28 -0.17
N GLY A 138 -11.33 -11.42 0.42
CA GLY A 138 -10.49 -10.32 0.86
C GLY A 138 -9.65 -9.71 -0.26
N LEU A 139 -9.53 -8.37 -0.23
CA LEU A 139 -8.62 -7.62 -1.07
C LEU A 139 -7.38 -7.24 -0.26
N PHE A 140 -6.27 -7.94 -0.50
CA PHE A 140 -5.01 -7.77 0.21
C PHE A 140 -4.12 -6.78 -0.53
N PHE A 141 -4.21 -5.51 -0.18
CA PHE A 141 -3.34 -4.48 -0.75
C PHE A 141 -1.90 -4.65 -0.28
N CYS A 142 -0.97 -4.47 -1.21
CA CYS A 142 0.47 -4.51 -0.93
C CYS A 142 1.23 -3.59 -1.90
N GLY A 143 2.49 -3.27 -1.54
CA GLY A 143 3.42 -2.63 -2.46
C GLY A 143 4.12 -3.66 -3.35
N GLU A 144 4.82 -3.18 -4.37
CA GLU A 144 5.61 -4.00 -5.30
C GLU A 144 6.68 -4.85 -4.59
N ASN A 145 7.21 -4.33 -3.49
CA ASN A 145 8.27 -4.97 -2.70
C ASN A 145 7.76 -6.03 -1.69
N VAL A 146 6.51 -6.48 -1.78
CA VAL A 146 5.94 -7.46 -0.83
C VAL A 146 6.75 -8.74 -0.76
N GLY A 147 7.26 -9.24 -1.88
CA GLY A 147 8.09 -10.45 -1.94
C GLY A 147 9.46 -10.35 -1.24
N ARG A 148 9.81 -9.18 -0.67
CA ARG A 148 11.00 -8.98 0.16
C ARG A 148 10.72 -9.15 1.67
N LEU A 149 9.45 -9.34 2.05
CA LEU A 149 9.07 -9.64 3.44
C LEU A 149 9.59 -11.03 3.82
N ASP A 150 10.26 -11.14 4.96
CA ASP A 150 10.91 -12.38 5.39
C ASP A 150 10.34 -12.94 6.70
N ARG A 151 9.87 -12.07 7.60
CA ARG A 151 9.38 -12.46 8.93
C ARG A 151 8.53 -11.39 9.60
N MET A 152 7.81 -11.79 10.64
CA MET A 152 7.20 -10.86 11.60
C MET A 152 8.28 -10.10 12.37
N ARG A 153 8.00 -8.83 12.67
CA ARG A 153 8.84 -7.92 13.46
C ARG A 153 7.99 -7.08 14.39
N THR A 154 8.60 -6.47 15.39
CA THR A 154 7.98 -5.35 16.10
C THR A 154 8.15 -4.06 15.28
N VAL A 155 7.25 -3.11 15.49
CA VAL A 155 7.39 -1.76 14.90
C VAL A 155 8.70 -1.13 15.33
N ARG A 156 9.14 -1.34 16.57
CA ARG A 156 10.42 -0.84 17.09
C ARG A 156 11.61 -1.38 16.28
N GLU A 157 11.70 -2.70 16.12
CA GLU A 157 12.78 -3.33 15.32
C GLU A 157 12.82 -2.79 13.91
N LEU A 158 11.64 -2.65 13.28
CA LEU A 158 11.53 -2.11 11.93
C LEU A 158 12.00 -0.65 11.85
N MET A 159 11.59 0.18 12.79
CA MET A 159 11.98 1.59 12.83
C MET A 159 13.47 1.76 13.12
N ASP A 160 14.04 0.98 14.03
CA ASP A 160 15.45 1.02 14.37
C ASP A 160 16.31 0.60 13.15
N GLU A 161 15.90 -0.43 12.42
CA GLU A 161 16.53 -0.85 11.16
C GLU A 161 16.48 0.27 10.12
N LEU A 162 15.29 0.81 9.82
CA LEU A 162 15.10 1.85 8.81
C LEU A 162 15.91 3.11 9.12
N VAL A 163 15.89 3.58 10.36
CA VAL A 163 16.62 4.79 10.78
C VAL A 163 18.14 4.56 10.76
N THR A 164 18.59 3.38 11.18
CA THR A 164 20.02 3.03 11.17
C THR A 164 20.57 3.00 9.75
N GLU A 165 19.89 2.26 8.85
CA GLU A 165 20.26 2.21 7.44
C GLU A 165 20.20 3.59 6.77
N TRP A 166 19.17 4.38 7.07
CA TRP A 166 19.06 5.74 6.54
C TRP A 166 20.25 6.60 6.92
N ARG A 167 20.64 6.59 8.21
CA ARG A 167 21.79 7.37 8.70
C ARG A 167 23.12 6.91 8.07
N GLN A 168 23.28 5.61 7.86
CA GLN A 168 24.49 5.04 7.25
C GLN A 168 24.61 5.39 5.76
N ASN A 169 23.51 5.72 5.11
CA ASN A 169 23.45 6.00 3.68
C ASN A 169 23.20 7.50 3.36
N LEU A 170 23.17 8.39 4.36
CA LEU A 170 23.18 9.83 4.15
C LEU A 170 24.60 10.30 3.80
#